data_263457a44cc0b3149abacf7f1c11966e
#
_entry.id   263457a44cc0b3149abacf7f1c11966e
#
_cell.length_a   1.000
_cell.length_b   1.000
_cell.length_c   1.000
_cell.angle_alpha   90.00
_cell.angle_beta   90.00
_cell.angle_gamma   90.00
#
_symmetry.space_group_name_H-M   'P 1'
#
loop_
_entity.id
_entity.type
_entity.pdbx_description
1 polymer ?
#
loop_
_entity_poly.entity_id
_entity_poly.type
_entity_poly.pdbx_seq_one_letter_code
_entity_poly.pdbx_strand_id
1 'polypeptide(L)'
;REEPLQPARNVSALVLADNLAQNAVLGLSRGDAVHDLDIHARMVADLVARRALDPVIEGLPDAAGFAARGAAGEGLSGPELAVVLAHLKLDAKSAVLETDLPDLPDVENRLTNYFPPALTDRHLSQLARHPLRREIVATSLVNQMIDRSGLTYAFVLGEATGATPADALRAFLIVSAVFDLPDLWAGIDELLGAVPVEPVDEVVRETHRFLVRAAQWLLTR
;
A
#
# COMPACT_ATOMS: atom_id res chain seq x y z
N ARG A 1 -18.30 30.55 7.84
CA ARG A 1 -18.23 29.30 8.62
C ARG A 1 -16.81 28.83 8.49
N GLU A 2 -16.06 28.92 9.57
CA GLU A 2 -14.74 28.30 9.64
C GLU A 2 -14.95 26.79 9.63
N GLU A 3 -14.45 26.12 8.59
CA GLU A 3 -14.36 24.66 8.61
C GLU A 3 -13.40 24.27 9.77
N PRO A 4 -13.77 23.30 10.60
CA PRO A 4 -12.88 22.84 11.63
C PRO A 4 -11.59 22.35 10.96
N LEU A 5 -10.43 22.82 11.44
CA LEU A 5 -9.13 22.37 10.99
C LEU A 5 -9.07 20.84 11.14
N GLN A 6 -8.82 20.14 10.04
CA GLN A 6 -8.57 18.72 10.10
C GLN A 6 -7.38 18.44 11.01
N PRO A 7 -7.41 17.35 11.80
CA PRO A 7 -6.25 16.95 12.60
C PRO A 7 -4.99 16.89 11.75
N ALA A 8 -3.85 17.29 12.31
CA ALA A 8 -2.59 17.35 11.58
C ALA A 8 -2.19 16.00 10.94
N ARG A 9 -2.59 14.88 11.55
CA ARG A 9 -2.37 13.54 11.01
C ARG A 9 -3.16 13.27 9.73
N ASN A 10 -4.41 13.73 9.64
CA ASN A 10 -5.21 13.61 8.41
C ASN A 10 -4.58 14.39 7.25
N VAL A 11 -4.05 15.58 7.53
CA VAL A 11 -3.32 16.37 6.53
C VAL A 11 -2.07 15.62 6.07
N SER A 12 -1.31 15.04 7.00
CA SER A 12 -0.12 14.24 6.68
C SER A 12 -0.48 13.00 5.85
N ALA A 13 -1.58 12.31 6.17
CA ALA A 13 -2.05 11.16 5.41
C ALA A 13 -2.43 11.55 3.97
N LEU A 14 -3.13 12.66 3.77
CA LEU A 14 -3.47 13.17 2.44
C LEU A 14 -2.22 13.52 1.62
N VAL A 15 -1.23 14.16 2.24
CA VAL A 15 0.05 14.48 1.57
C VAL A 15 0.81 13.21 1.20
N LEU A 16 0.85 12.20 2.07
CA LEU A 16 1.48 10.91 1.78
C LEU A 16 0.78 10.13 0.66
N ALA A 17 -0.51 10.37 0.46
CA ALA A 17 -1.29 9.77 -0.63
C ALA A 17 -1.23 10.57 -1.94
N ASP A 18 -0.56 11.71 -1.96
CA ASP A 18 -0.52 12.61 -3.11
C ASP A 18 0.57 12.23 -4.12
N ASN A 19 0.35 11.12 -4.82
CA ASN A 19 1.07 10.79 -6.05
C ASN A 19 0.18 9.94 -6.98
N LEU A 20 0.56 9.84 -8.26
CA LEU A 20 -0.27 9.19 -9.29
C LEU A 20 -0.58 7.72 -8.97
N ALA A 21 0.40 6.96 -8.52
CA ALA A 21 0.21 5.54 -8.20
C ALA A 21 -0.73 5.37 -6.99
N GLN A 22 -0.54 6.18 -5.94
CA GLN A 22 -1.41 6.15 -4.76
C GLN A 22 -2.83 6.62 -5.09
N ASN A 23 -2.98 7.60 -5.96
CA ASN A 23 -4.30 8.04 -6.43
C ASN A 23 -5.01 6.94 -7.23
N ALA A 24 -4.29 6.14 -8.01
CA ALA A 24 -4.87 5.00 -8.72
C ALA A 24 -5.36 3.93 -7.72
N VAL A 25 -4.54 3.57 -6.73
CA VAL A 25 -4.94 2.63 -5.65
C VAL A 25 -6.15 3.14 -4.89
N LEU A 26 -6.16 4.42 -4.51
CA LEU A 26 -7.31 5.02 -3.82
C LEU A 26 -8.56 5.08 -4.70
N GLY A 27 -8.40 5.31 -6.01
CA GLY A 27 -9.49 5.29 -6.98
C GLY A 27 -10.16 3.91 -7.05
N LEU A 28 -9.36 2.85 -7.19
CA LEU A 28 -9.85 1.46 -7.15
C LEU A 28 -10.48 1.12 -5.80
N SER A 29 -9.81 1.40 -4.70
CA SER A 29 -10.32 1.13 -3.35
C SER A 29 -11.62 1.87 -3.07
N ARG A 30 -11.81 3.08 -3.62
CA ARG A 30 -13.07 3.82 -3.52
C ARG A 30 -14.17 3.18 -4.36
N GLY A 31 -13.85 2.65 -5.53
CA GLY A 31 -14.79 1.88 -6.37
C GLY A 31 -15.29 0.64 -5.67
N ASP A 32 -14.42 -0.04 -4.94
CA ASP A 32 -14.69 -1.29 -4.25
C ASP A 32 -15.10 -1.08 -2.77
N ALA A 33 -15.13 0.16 -2.27
CA ALA A 33 -15.26 0.49 -0.84
C ALA A 33 -16.51 -0.08 -0.15
N VAL A 34 -17.61 -0.22 -0.88
CA VAL A 34 -18.84 -0.84 -0.36
C VAL A 34 -18.66 -2.36 -0.24
N HIS A 35 -18.07 -2.98 -1.25
CA HIS A 35 -17.77 -4.41 -1.27
C HIS A 35 -16.76 -4.79 -0.19
N ASP A 36 -15.73 -3.96 -0.01
CA ASP A 36 -14.61 -4.22 0.89
C ASP A 36 -14.82 -3.64 2.30
N LEU A 37 -16.01 -3.10 2.61
CA LEU A 37 -16.26 -2.43 3.90
C LEU A 37 -15.94 -3.30 5.10
N ASP A 38 -16.27 -4.59 5.04
CA ASP A 38 -15.98 -5.55 6.11
C ASP A 38 -14.47 -5.78 6.29
N ILE A 39 -13.73 -5.87 5.18
CA ILE A 39 -12.25 -5.96 5.23
C ILE A 39 -11.67 -4.67 5.81
N HIS A 40 -12.14 -3.50 5.38
CA HIS A 40 -11.70 -2.22 5.92
C HIS A 40 -11.97 -2.08 7.42
N ALA A 41 -13.13 -2.53 7.89
CA ALA A 41 -13.46 -2.52 9.31
C ALA A 41 -12.49 -3.38 10.14
N ARG A 42 -12.16 -4.58 9.66
CA ARG A 42 -11.18 -5.46 10.32
C ARG A 42 -9.76 -4.90 10.25
N MET A 43 -9.36 -4.30 9.14
CA MET A 43 -8.06 -3.62 9.00
C MET A 43 -7.91 -2.48 10.00
N VAL A 44 -8.92 -1.63 10.13
CA VAL A 44 -8.92 -0.53 11.10
C VAL A 44 -8.87 -1.10 12.53
N ALA A 45 -9.66 -2.12 12.85
CA ALA A 45 -9.66 -2.76 14.16
C ALA A 45 -8.29 -3.36 14.50
N ASP A 46 -7.61 -3.99 13.55
CA ASP A 46 -6.27 -4.56 13.73
C ASP A 46 -5.22 -3.45 13.97
N LEU A 47 -5.23 -2.38 13.18
CA LEU A 47 -4.34 -1.23 13.38
C LEU A 47 -4.55 -0.58 14.76
N VAL A 48 -5.81 -0.48 15.21
CA VAL A 48 -6.13 0.02 16.56
C VAL A 48 -5.61 -0.91 17.64
N ALA A 49 -5.82 -2.22 17.50
CA ALA A 49 -5.36 -3.22 18.46
C ALA A 49 -3.83 -3.18 18.62
N ARG A 50 -3.10 -2.95 17.55
CA ARG A 50 -1.64 -2.79 17.53
C ARG A 50 -1.17 -1.38 17.92
N ARG A 51 -2.07 -0.47 18.25
CA ARG A 51 -1.79 0.94 18.57
C ARG A 51 -1.07 1.69 17.43
N ALA A 52 -1.25 1.25 16.21
CA ALA A 52 -0.73 1.90 15.00
C ALA A 52 -1.66 3.01 14.51
N LEU A 53 -2.91 3.06 14.98
CA LEU A 53 -3.93 4.03 14.58
C LEU A 53 -4.85 4.35 15.76
N ASP A 54 -5.24 5.64 15.88
CA ASP A 54 -6.30 6.10 16.76
C ASP A 54 -7.48 6.62 15.90
N PRO A 55 -8.60 5.89 15.81
CA PRO A 55 -9.69 6.22 14.90
C PRO A 55 -10.39 7.53 15.29
N VAL A 56 -10.39 7.91 16.56
CA VAL A 56 -11.01 9.17 17.03
C VAL A 56 -10.20 10.37 16.53
N ILE A 57 -8.86 10.29 16.66
CA ILE A 57 -7.97 11.35 16.20
C ILE A 57 -8.03 11.48 14.67
N GLU A 58 -8.11 10.36 13.97
CA GLU A 58 -8.08 10.32 12.51
C GLU A 58 -9.47 10.50 11.86
N GLY A 59 -10.53 10.59 12.65
CA GLY A 59 -11.90 10.77 12.16
C GLY A 59 -12.46 9.56 11.41
N LEU A 60 -11.97 8.35 11.72
CA LEU A 60 -12.48 7.11 11.15
C LEU A 60 -13.70 6.61 11.93
N PRO A 61 -14.62 5.87 11.28
CA PRO A 61 -15.75 5.27 11.97
C PRO A 61 -15.30 4.24 13.01
N ASP A 62 -16.02 4.19 14.12
CA ASP A 62 -15.96 3.09 15.07
C ASP A 62 -16.75 1.87 14.57
N ALA A 63 -16.80 0.80 15.35
CA ALA A 63 -17.51 -0.42 14.98
C ALA A 63 -19.00 -0.18 14.68
N ALA A 64 -19.66 0.72 15.45
CA ALA A 64 -21.05 1.08 15.21
C ALA A 64 -21.22 1.88 13.91
N GLY A 65 -20.28 2.78 13.63
CA GLY A 65 -20.22 3.54 12.39
C GLY A 65 -20.01 2.64 11.15
N PHE A 66 -19.14 1.65 11.23
CA PHE A 66 -18.98 0.65 10.16
C PHE A 66 -20.26 -0.16 9.93
N ALA A 67 -20.91 -0.61 11.01
CA ALA A 67 -22.19 -1.34 10.92
C ALA A 67 -23.31 -0.48 10.29
N ALA A 68 -23.40 0.80 10.66
CA ALA A 68 -24.39 1.72 10.10
C ALA A 68 -24.16 1.94 8.59
N ARG A 69 -22.90 2.09 8.15
CA ARG A 69 -22.57 2.23 6.72
C ARG A 69 -22.90 0.96 5.95
N GLY A 70 -22.57 -0.21 6.49
CA GLY A 70 -22.93 -1.49 5.87
C GLY A 70 -24.45 -1.60 5.65
N ALA A 71 -25.26 -1.19 6.64
CA ALA A 71 -26.71 -1.17 6.53
C ALA A 71 -27.22 -0.15 5.48
N ALA A 72 -26.48 0.95 5.29
CA ALA A 72 -26.79 1.99 4.29
C ALA A 72 -26.25 1.67 2.89
N GLY A 73 -25.44 0.63 2.71
CA GLY A 73 -24.76 0.33 1.45
C GLY A 73 -23.65 1.35 1.13
N GLU A 74 -23.00 1.90 2.16
CA GLU A 74 -21.96 2.90 2.06
C GLU A 74 -20.59 2.30 2.43
N GLY A 75 -19.52 2.74 1.76
CA GLY A 75 -18.14 2.39 2.08
C GLY A 75 -17.38 3.50 2.79
N LEU A 76 -16.07 3.32 2.95
CA LEU A 76 -15.19 4.42 3.37
C LEU A 76 -15.07 5.46 2.26
N SER A 77 -15.04 6.72 2.65
CA SER A 77 -14.77 7.84 1.74
C SER A 77 -13.31 7.89 1.29
N GLY A 78 -13.02 8.62 0.21
CA GLY A 78 -11.65 8.78 -0.27
C GLY A 78 -10.67 9.30 0.80
N PRO A 79 -11.00 10.35 1.57
CA PRO A 79 -10.15 10.81 2.68
C PRO A 79 -9.91 9.75 3.77
N GLU A 80 -10.93 8.97 4.13
CA GLU A 80 -10.79 7.90 5.12
C GLU A 80 -9.90 6.77 4.61
N LEU A 81 -10.05 6.38 3.33
CA LEU A 81 -9.16 5.42 2.67
C LEU A 81 -7.72 5.93 2.63
N ALA A 82 -7.49 7.23 2.38
CA ALA A 82 -6.15 7.82 2.41
C ALA A 82 -5.51 7.76 3.80
N VAL A 83 -6.30 7.96 4.86
CA VAL A 83 -5.84 7.77 6.25
C VAL A 83 -5.43 6.31 6.49
N VAL A 84 -6.29 5.36 6.14
CA VAL A 84 -5.99 3.92 6.29
C VAL A 84 -4.73 3.55 5.49
N LEU A 85 -4.62 4.00 4.23
CA LEU A 85 -3.44 3.79 3.39
C LEU A 85 -2.15 4.30 4.04
N ALA A 86 -2.17 5.51 4.60
CA ALA A 86 -0.99 6.09 5.25
C ALA A 86 -0.55 5.26 6.47
N HIS A 87 -1.49 4.84 7.31
CA HIS A 87 -1.17 4.03 8.48
C HIS A 87 -0.68 2.63 8.10
N LEU A 88 -1.25 1.99 7.07
CA LEU A 88 -0.76 0.72 6.54
C LEU A 88 0.67 0.83 6.00
N LYS A 89 0.98 1.91 5.27
CA LYS A 89 2.35 2.16 4.78
C LYS A 89 3.34 2.35 5.93
N LEU A 90 2.97 3.08 6.96
CA LEU A 90 3.82 3.29 8.14
C LEU A 90 4.06 1.99 8.91
N ASP A 91 3.01 1.21 9.13
CA ASP A 91 3.07 -0.07 9.82
C ASP A 91 3.92 -1.09 9.05
N ALA A 92 3.65 -1.26 7.76
CA ALA A 92 4.43 -2.15 6.89
C ALA A 92 5.90 -1.73 6.80
N LYS A 93 6.18 -0.42 6.69
CA LYS A 93 7.55 0.10 6.71
C LYS A 93 8.26 -0.23 8.02
N SER A 94 7.59 -0.06 9.16
CA SER A 94 8.15 -0.42 10.46
C SER A 94 8.50 -1.90 10.52
N ALA A 95 7.59 -2.78 10.10
CA ALA A 95 7.82 -4.22 10.06
C ALA A 95 8.98 -4.60 9.13
N VAL A 96 9.11 -3.96 7.97
CA VAL A 96 10.20 -4.20 7.00
C VAL A 96 11.55 -3.77 7.57
N LEU A 97 11.61 -2.66 8.29
CA LEU A 97 12.85 -2.17 8.92
C LEU A 97 13.40 -3.09 10.02
N GLU A 98 12.55 -3.94 10.60
CA GLU A 98 12.96 -4.96 11.57
C GLU A 98 13.57 -6.22 10.91
N THR A 99 13.58 -6.28 9.58
CA THR A 99 14.11 -7.41 8.80
C THR A 99 15.37 -7.04 8.02
N ASP A 100 15.94 -8.02 7.31
CA ASP A 100 17.05 -7.85 6.38
C ASP A 100 16.63 -7.36 4.98
N LEU A 101 15.32 -7.28 4.70
CA LEU A 101 14.80 -6.92 3.36
C LEU A 101 15.43 -5.65 2.76
N PRO A 102 15.61 -4.54 3.51
CA PRO A 102 16.22 -3.34 2.95
C PRO A 102 17.72 -3.48 2.63
N ASP A 103 18.34 -4.56 3.07
CA ASP A 103 19.80 -4.80 2.91
C ASP A 103 20.10 -5.88 1.85
N LEU A 104 19.08 -6.48 1.24
CA LEU A 104 19.26 -7.47 0.20
C LEU A 104 19.90 -6.85 -1.05
N PRO A 105 20.84 -7.52 -1.73
CA PRO A 105 21.50 -7.00 -2.93
C PRO A 105 20.50 -6.65 -4.04
N ASP A 106 19.46 -7.46 -4.22
CA ASP A 106 18.47 -7.30 -5.29
C ASP A 106 17.60 -6.04 -5.16
N VAL A 107 17.63 -5.39 -3.99
CA VAL A 107 16.86 -4.14 -3.77
C VAL A 107 17.73 -2.89 -3.79
N GLU A 108 19.04 -3.02 -4.01
CA GLU A 108 19.99 -1.89 -3.97
C GLU A 108 19.68 -0.82 -5.02
N ASN A 109 19.24 -1.21 -6.22
CA ASN A 109 18.84 -0.27 -7.28
C ASN A 109 17.69 0.65 -6.85
N ARG A 110 16.91 0.30 -5.82
CA ARG A 110 15.81 1.14 -5.33
C ARG A 110 16.28 2.43 -4.70
N LEU A 111 17.45 2.37 -4.06
CA LEU A 111 18.09 3.56 -3.52
C LEU A 111 18.52 4.51 -4.65
N THR A 112 19.13 3.97 -5.71
CA THR A 112 19.56 4.77 -6.85
C THR A 112 18.40 5.35 -7.64
N ASN A 113 17.33 4.58 -7.83
CA ASN A 113 16.15 5.01 -8.56
C ASN A 113 15.26 6.01 -7.78
N TYR A 114 15.47 6.13 -6.47
CA TYR A 114 14.74 7.10 -5.63
C TYR A 114 15.20 8.53 -5.89
N PHE A 115 16.45 8.73 -6.26
CA PHE A 115 17.04 10.04 -6.50
C PHE A 115 17.03 10.39 -8.00
N PRO A 116 16.97 11.69 -8.35
CA PRO A 116 17.12 12.13 -9.73
C PRO A 116 18.44 11.65 -10.33
N PRO A 117 18.48 11.24 -11.62
CA PRO A 117 19.69 10.73 -12.29
C PRO A 117 20.91 11.64 -12.13
N ALA A 118 20.72 12.96 -12.19
CA ALA A 118 21.82 13.93 -12.02
C ALA A 118 22.52 13.86 -10.64
N LEU A 119 21.81 13.41 -9.59
CA LEU A 119 22.41 13.16 -8.27
C LEU A 119 23.05 11.78 -8.22
N THR A 120 22.39 10.77 -8.77
CA THR A 120 22.87 9.39 -8.78
C THR A 120 24.20 9.30 -9.53
N ASP A 121 24.31 9.90 -10.72
CA ASP A 121 25.53 9.87 -11.54
C ASP A 121 26.74 10.50 -10.83
N ARG A 122 26.50 11.53 -10.02
CA ARG A 122 27.59 12.27 -9.35
C ARG A 122 27.95 11.72 -7.98
N HIS A 123 27.01 11.07 -7.30
CA HIS A 123 27.10 10.78 -5.87
C HIS A 123 26.78 9.32 -5.50
N LEU A 124 26.92 8.38 -6.43
CA LEU A 124 26.58 6.97 -6.23
C LEU A 124 27.21 6.38 -4.94
N SER A 125 28.50 6.64 -4.72
CA SER A 125 29.22 6.13 -3.54
C SER A 125 28.73 6.74 -2.22
N GLN A 126 28.23 7.97 -2.24
CA GLN A 126 27.64 8.65 -1.09
C GLN A 126 26.23 8.14 -0.83
N LEU A 127 25.45 7.86 -1.88
CA LEU A 127 24.11 7.29 -1.77
C LEU A 127 24.15 5.92 -1.09
N ALA A 128 25.10 5.05 -1.45
CA ALA A 128 25.27 3.74 -0.82
C ALA A 128 25.55 3.84 0.71
N ARG A 129 26.06 4.97 1.17
CA ARG A 129 26.35 5.27 2.59
C ARG A 129 25.33 6.23 3.21
N HIS A 130 24.21 6.49 2.53
CA HIS A 130 23.22 7.44 3.02
C HIS A 130 22.65 7.00 4.38
N PRO A 131 22.58 7.90 5.39
CA PRO A 131 22.14 7.55 6.75
C PRO A 131 20.73 6.92 6.78
N LEU A 132 19.84 7.36 5.87
CA LEU A 132 18.45 6.86 5.74
C LEU A 132 18.31 5.82 4.62
N ARG A 133 19.38 5.13 4.22
CA ARG A 133 19.35 4.15 3.13
C ARG A 133 18.27 3.10 3.35
N ARG A 134 18.22 2.51 4.53
CA ARG A 134 17.24 1.47 4.88
C ARG A 134 15.82 1.99 4.81
N GLU A 135 15.57 3.18 5.35
CA GLU A 135 14.25 3.82 5.37
C GLU A 135 13.76 4.15 3.97
N ILE A 136 14.65 4.63 3.09
CA ILE A 136 14.32 4.94 1.69
C ILE A 136 13.96 3.65 0.94
N VAL A 137 14.78 2.61 1.09
CA VAL A 137 14.54 1.30 0.45
C VAL A 137 13.24 0.70 0.97
N ALA A 138 13.04 0.65 2.29
CA ALA A 138 11.81 0.13 2.89
C ALA A 138 10.56 0.88 2.40
N THR A 139 10.63 2.22 2.32
CA THR A 139 9.55 3.05 1.80
C THR A 139 9.25 2.72 0.33
N SER A 140 10.28 2.60 -0.50
CA SER A 140 10.12 2.24 -1.92
C SER A 140 9.50 0.85 -2.11
N LEU A 141 9.93 -0.13 -1.33
CA LEU A 141 9.41 -1.50 -1.37
C LEU A 141 7.93 -1.56 -0.95
N VAL A 142 7.59 -0.92 0.16
CA VAL A 142 6.21 -0.87 0.67
C VAL A 142 5.29 -0.13 -0.30
N ASN A 143 5.74 1.01 -0.84
CA ASN A 143 4.98 1.74 -1.84
C ASN A 143 4.69 0.86 -3.05
N GLN A 144 5.71 0.19 -3.62
CA GLN A 144 5.50 -0.68 -4.78
C GLN A 144 4.53 -1.83 -4.46
N MET A 145 4.68 -2.49 -3.31
CA MET A 145 3.76 -3.56 -2.92
C MET A 145 2.31 -3.05 -2.92
N ILE A 146 2.03 -1.97 -2.22
CA ILE A 146 0.66 -1.45 -2.11
C ILE A 146 0.16 -0.93 -3.45
N ASP A 147 0.98 -0.20 -4.20
CA ASP A 147 0.60 0.39 -5.49
C ASP A 147 0.27 -0.70 -6.54
N ARG A 148 0.86 -1.89 -6.44
CA ARG A 148 0.71 -2.99 -7.40
C ARG A 148 -0.15 -4.17 -6.91
N SER A 149 -0.46 -4.24 -5.61
CA SER A 149 -1.28 -5.32 -5.05
C SER A 149 -2.56 -4.84 -4.35
N GLY A 150 -2.73 -3.53 -4.20
CA GLY A 150 -3.89 -2.93 -3.55
C GLY A 150 -3.76 -2.80 -2.03
N LEU A 151 -4.72 -2.05 -1.48
CA LEU A 151 -4.77 -1.67 -0.07
C LEU A 151 -4.87 -2.87 0.89
N THR A 152 -5.62 -3.88 0.50
CA THR A 152 -5.99 -5.00 1.37
C THR A 152 -5.01 -6.18 1.35
N TYR A 153 -4.05 -6.19 0.42
CA TYR A 153 -3.18 -7.34 0.13
C TYR A 153 -2.49 -7.91 1.37
N ALA A 154 -1.68 -7.11 2.06
CA ALA A 154 -0.90 -7.59 3.20
C ALA A 154 -1.80 -8.04 4.37
N PHE A 155 -2.92 -7.35 4.57
CA PHE A 155 -3.88 -7.68 5.62
C PHE A 155 -4.57 -9.03 5.36
N VAL A 156 -5.08 -9.25 4.13
CA VAL A 156 -5.75 -10.51 3.75
C VAL A 156 -4.79 -11.70 3.85
N LEU A 157 -3.54 -11.52 3.46
CA LEU A 157 -2.51 -12.54 3.63
C LEU A 157 -2.24 -12.83 5.11
N GLY A 158 -2.15 -11.80 5.95
CA GLY A 158 -2.00 -11.93 7.39
C GLY A 158 -3.15 -12.73 8.02
N GLU A 159 -4.40 -12.40 7.68
CA GLU A 159 -5.57 -13.16 8.15
C GLU A 159 -5.53 -14.64 7.70
N ALA A 160 -5.16 -14.89 6.46
CA ALA A 160 -5.20 -16.24 5.88
C ALA A 160 -4.03 -17.13 6.31
N THR A 161 -2.86 -16.57 6.61
CA THR A 161 -1.62 -17.34 6.79
C THR A 161 -0.86 -17.04 8.09
N GLY A 162 -1.24 -15.99 8.80
CA GLY A 162 -0.47 -15.48 9.94
C GLY A 162 0.77 -14.69 9.54
N ALA A 163 0.93 -14.36 8.25
CA ALA A 163 2.08 -13.61 7.75
C ALA A 163 2.12 -12.18 8.29
N THR A 164 3.33 -11.70 8.58
CA THR A 164 3.58 -10.30 8.89
C THR A 164 3.54 -9.44 7.60
N PRO A 165 3.41 -8.11 7.70
CA PRO A 165 3.55 -7.24 6.53
C PRO A 165 4.89 -7.41 5.79
N ALA A 166 5.97 -7.75 6.50
CA ALA A 166 7.27 -8.03 5.89
C ALA A 166 7.27 -9.35 5.12
N ASP A 167 6.59 -10.39 5.64
CA ASP A 167 6.43 -11.67 4.92
C ASP A 167 5.56 -11.50 3.68
N ALA A 168 4.50 -10.70 3.76
CA ALA A 168 3.65 -10.36 2.62
C ALA A 168 4.46 -9.62 1.53
N LEU A 169 5.33 -8.67 1.93
CA LEU A 169 6.24 -7.99 1.00
C LEU A 169 7.24 -8.98 0.37
N ARG A 170 7.81 -9.89 1.15
CA ARG A 170 8.73 -10.91 0.64
C ARG A 170 8.05 -11.81 -0.39
N ALA A 171 6.83 -12.25 -0.10
CA ALA A 171 6.01 -13.03 -1.04
C ALA A 171 5.67 -12.22 -2.30
N PHE A 172 5.32 -10.94 -2.17
CA PHE A 172 5.10 -10.05 -3.30
C PHE A 172 6.33 -9.96 -4.23
N LEU A 173 7.52 -9.78 -3.66
CA LEU A 173 8.76 -9.69 -4.44
C LEU A 173 9.06 -10.99 -5.19
N ILE A 174 8.92 -12.14 -4.51
CA ILE A 174 9.14 -13.46 -5.11
C ILE A 174 8.14 -13.73 -6.23
N VAL A 175 6.84 -13.54 -5.98
CA VAL A 175 5.80 -13.75 -6.99
C VAL A 175 6.02 -12.83 -8.18
N SER A 176 6.35 -11.56 -7.93
CA SER A 176 6.62 -10.58 -8.98
C SER A 176 7.78 -10.99 -9.87
N ALA A 177 8.85 -11.53 -9.29
CA ALA A 177 10.02 -11.98 -10.05
C ALA A 177 9.75 -13.30 -10.80
N VAL A 178 9.05 -14.25 -10.18
CA VAL A 178 8.77 -15.57 -10.78
C VAL A 178 7.84 -15.46 -11.98
N PHE A 179 6.88 -14.55 -11.94
CA PHE A 179 5.88 -14.37 -13.00
C PHE A 179 6.12 -13.17 -13.90
N ASP A 180 7.29 -12.54 -13.79
CA ASP A 180 7.70 -11.39 -14.62
C ASP A 180 6.67 -10.24 -14.63
N LEU A 181 6.08 -9.98 -13.46
CA LEU A 181 5.03 -8.96 -13.31
C LEU A 181 5.47 -7.53 -13.64
N PRO A 182 6.74 -7.14 -13.49
CA PRO A 182 7.19 -5.81 -13.95
C PRO A 182 6.82 -5.50 -15.39
N ASP A 183 6.94 -6.47 -16.31
CA ASP A 183 6.60 -6.29 -17.73
C ASP A 183 5.08 -6.14 -17.91
N LEU A 184 4.29 -6.93 -17.17
CA LEU A 184 2.83 -6.77 -17.15
C LEU A 184 2.43 -5.37 -16.65
N TRP A 185 3.03 -4.88 -15.58
CA TRP A 185 2.73 -3.56 -15.05
C TRP A 185 3.12 -2.44 -16.01
N ALA A 186 4.27 -2.56 -16.68
CA ALA A 186 4.65 -1.61 -17.73
C ALA A 186 3.61 -1.55 -18.84
N GLY A 187 3.12 -2.72 -19.31
CA GLY A 187 2.05 -2.77 -20.30
C GLY A 187 0.73 -2.16 -19.79
N ILE A 188 0.36 -2.36 -18.53
CA ILE A 188 -0.81 -1.73 -17.93
C ILE A 188 -0.63 -0.21 -17.87
N ASP A 189 0.54 0.26 -17.47
CA ASP A 189 0.85 1.70 -17.34
C ASP A 189 0.78 2.39 -18.74
N GLU A 190 1.17 1.71 -19.81
CA GLU A 190 1.04 2.22 -21.21
C GLU A 190 -0.43 2.33 -21.68
N LEU A 191 -1.34 1.54 -21.13
CA LEU A 191 -2.76 1.61 -21.45
C LEU A 191 -3.46 2.78 -20.75
N LEU A 192 -2.90 3.31 -19.66
CA LEU A 192 -3.49 4.43 -18.92
C LEU A 192 -3.56 5.67 -19.83
N GLY A 193 -4.79 6.16 -20.04
CA GLY A 193 -5.07 7.28 -20.90
C GLY A 193 -5.15 6.95 -22.43
N ALA A 194 -4.78 5.74 -22.84
CA ALA A 194 -4.91 5.28 -24.21
C ALA A 194 -6.23 4.55 -24.49
N VAL A 195 -6.82 3.94 -23.45
CA VAL A 195 -8.10 3.24 -23.51
C VAL A 195 -9.02 3.70 -22.36
N PRO A 196 -10.33 3.38 -22.38
CA PRO A 196 -11.21 3.62 -21.25
C PRO A 196 -10.68 2.99 -19.96
N VAL A 197 -10.97 3.61 -18.81
CA VAL A 197 -10.40 3.21 -17.52
C VAL A 197 -10.96 1.87 -17.02
N GLU A 198 -12.21 1.56 -17.30
CA GLU A 198 -12.90 0.39 -16.77
C GLU A 198 -12.25 -0.95 -17.15
N PRO A 199 -11.85 -1.22 -18.41
CA PRO A 199 -11.07 -2.41 -18.77
C PRO A 199 -9.71 -2.48 -18.06
N VAL A 200 -9.03 -1.34 -17.89
CA VAL A 200 -7.74 -1.29 -17.20
C VAL A 200 -7.91 -1.64 -15.73
N ASP A 201 -8.91 -1.08 -15.07
CA ASP A 201 -9.25 -1.38 -13.68
C ASP A 201 -9.55 -2.87 -13.46
N GLU A 202 -10.23 -3.53 -14.42
CA GLU A 202 -10.49 -4.97 -14.31
C GLU A 202 -9.21 -5.79 -14.43
N VAL A 203 -8.30 -5.45 -15.34
CA VAL A 203 -6.98 -6.11 -15.43
C VAL A 203 -6.18 -5.91 -14.15
N VAL A 204 -6.21 -4.72 -13.56
CA VAL A 204 -5.54 -4.43 -12.29
C VAL A 204 -6.15 -5.27 -11.16
N ARG A 205 -7.49 -5.37 -11.06
CA ARG A 205 -8.16 -6.22 -10.05
C ARG A 205 -7.81 -7.68 -10.21
N GLU A 206 -7.76 -8.21 -11.43
CA GLU A 206 -7.34 -9.60 -11.67
C GLU A 206 -5.87 -9.82 -11.28
N THR A 207 -5.00 -8.86 -11.53
CA THR A 207 -3.60 -8.91 -11.09
C THR A 207 -3.50 -8.92 -9.56
N HIS A 208 -4.31 -8.11 -8.85
CA HIS A 208 -4.39 -8.14 -7.39
C HIS A 208 -4.87 -9.50 -6.87
N ARG A 209 -5.93 -10.07 -7.45
CA ARG A 209 -6.44 -11.41 -7.09
C ARG A 209 -5.39 -12.50 -7.33
N PHE A 210 -4.67 -12.41 -8.45
CA PHE A 210 -3.57 -13.33 -8.74
C PHE A 210 -2.46 -13.22 -7.71
N LEU A 211 -1.99 -12.00 -7.37
CA LEU A 211 -0.96 -11.76 -6.38
C LEU A 211 -1.33 -12.35 -5.02
N VAL A 212 -2.55 -12.12 -4.55
CA VAL A 212 -3.03 -12.69 -3.27
C VAL A 212 -2.97 -14.21 -3.29
N ARG A 213 -3.50 -14.86 -4.34
CA ARG A 213 -3.53 -16.34 -4.44
C ARG A 213 -2.14 -16.94 -4.51
N ALA A 214 -1.25 -16.36 -5.34
CA ALA A 214 0.12 -16.86 -5.50
C ALA A 214 0.94 -16.68 -4.22
N ALA A 215 0.83 -15.52 -3.57
CA ALA A 215 1.50 -15.23 -2.30
C ALA A 215 0.97 -16.13 -1.17
N GLN A 216 -0.34 -16.31 -1.08
CA GLN A 216 -0.94 -17.23 -0.09
C GLN A 216 -0.43 -18.66 -0.27
N TRP A 217 -0.37 -19.14 -1.52
CA TRP A 217 0.19 -20.46 -1.82
C TRP A 217 1.65 -20.57 -1.37
N LEU A 218 2.45 -19.54 -1.64
CA LEU A 218 3.87 -19.49 -1.24
C LEU A 218 4.04 -19.50 0.29
N LEU A 219 3.24 -18.72 1.01
CA LEU A 219 3.34 -18.56 2.47
C LEU A 219 2.83 -19.76 3.26
N THR A 220 2.07 -20.67 2.63
CA THR A 220 1.52 -21.87 3.28
C THR A 220 2.35 -23.14 2.99
N ARG A 221 3.49 -23.05 2.30
CA ARG A 221 4.40 -24.14 1.97
C ARG A 221 5.62 -24.15 2.84
#